data_ed1930ac4e726ea7571d06168bd6c2bc
#
_entry.id   ed1930ac4e726ea7571d06168bd6c2bc
#
_cell.length_a   1.000
_cell.length_b   1.000
_cell.length_c   1.000
_cell.angle_alpha   90.00
_cell.angle_beta   90.00
_cell.angle_gamma   90.00
#
_symmetry.space_group_name_H-M   'P 1'
#
loop_
_entity.id
_entity.type
_entity.pdbx_description
1 polymer ?
#
loop_
_entity_poly.entity_id
_entity_poly.type
_entity_poly.pdbx_seq_one_letter_code
_entity_poly.pdbx_strand_id
1 'polypeptide(L)'
;MTSPVLIAPDAMAAQLEDPVAPTLIDVRTPAEYETAHVPGSLNVPLPLVQEHAETLADALNGPVVLVCQAGSRARTAHDALAAAGAEQLAVLDGGLNAHTAGGHQVRRGRQRWALERQVRLVAGGIVAGSVLASLRFPKARFLAGGIGTGLTVAAVTDSCAMGAALSALPYNRGDKRVRLDDVLAVLRSATTGPIPNATTDS
;
A
#
# COMPACT_ATOMS: atom_id res chain seq x y z
N MET A 1 -14.60 17.96 -8.76
CA MET A 1 -13.75 16.76 -8.62
C MET A 1 -13.49 16.24 -10.02
N THR A 2 -12.29 16.39 -10.52
CA THR A 2 -11.88 15.84 -11.83
C THR A 2 -11.62 14.35 -11.66
N SER A 3 -12.22 13.53 -12.53
CA SER A 3 -11.94 12.09 -12.52
C SER A 3 -10.43 11.86 -12.78
N PRO A 4 -9.78 10.94 -12.05
CA PRO A 4 -8.37 10.66 -12.25
C PRO A 4 -8.10 10.13 -13.65
N VAL A 5 -7.03 10.57 -14.26
CA VAL A 5 -6.50 9.97 -15.49
C VAL A 5 -5.97 8.57 -15.13
N LEU A 6 -6.51 7.54 -15.79
CA LEU A 6 -6.04 6.17 -15.61
C LEU A 6 -4.97 5.85 -16.66
N ILE A 7 -3.86 5.28 -16.22
CA ILE A 7 -2.81 4.77 -17.10
C ILE A 7 -2.77 3.25 -17.08
N ALA A 8 -2.82 2.62 -18.24
CA ALA A 8 -2.68 1.16 -18.34
C ALA A 8 -1.24 0.72 -17.98
N PRO A 9 -1.05 -0.51 -17.43
CA PRO A 9 0.26 -1.03 -17.07
C PRO A 9 1.29 -0.99 -18.21
N ASP A 10 0.89 -1.35 -19.44
CA ASP A 10 1.76 -1.34 -20.62
C ASP A 10 2.20 0.09 -20.99
N ALA A 11 1.26 1.04 -20.92
CA ALA A 11 1.56 2.45 -21.20
C ALA A 11 2.49 3.05 -20.14
N MET A 12 2.30 2.70 -18.87
CA MET A 12 3.21 3.12 -17.80
C MET A 12 4.60 2.51 -18.01
N ALA A 13 4.69 1.21 -18.34
CA ALA A 13 5.97 0.56 -18.58
C ALA A 13 6.74 1.23 -19.73
N ALA A 14 6.06 1.57 -20.83
CA ALA A 14 6.67 2.30 -21.94
C ALA A 14 7.16 3.71 -21.53
N GLN A 15 6.39 4.43 -20.70
CA GLN A 15 6.81 5.74 -20.21
C GLN A 15 8.03 5.69 -19.27
N LEU A 16 8.25 4.56 -18.59
CA LEU A 16 9.44 4.41 -17.73
C LEU A 16 10.73 4.23 -18.50
N GLU A 17 10.65 3.89 -19.79
CA GLU A 17 11.80 3.80 -20.69
C GLU A 17 12.17 5.17 -21.33
N ASP A 18 11.29 6.17 -21.17
CA ASP A 18 11.51 7.51 -21.69
C ASP A 18 12.52 8.28 -20.81
N PRO A 19 13.38 9.13 -21.40
CA PRO A 19 14.26 10.04 -20.65
C PRO A 19 13.53 10.97 -19.67
N VAL A 20 12.26 11.26 -19.93
CA VAL A 20 11.37 12.05 -19.06
C VAL A 20 10.34 11.13 -18.42
N ALA A 21 10.82 10.12 -17.69
CA ALA A 21 9.95 9.19 -16.99
C ALA A 21 9.14 9.87 -15.88
N PRO A 22 7.86 9.48 -15.66
CA PRO A 22 7.07 10.01 -14.57
C PRO A 22 7.61 9.58 -13.21
N THR A 23 7.40 10.41 -12.19
CA THR A 23 7.65 10.04 -10.80
C THR A 23 6.60 8.99 -10.37
N LEU A 24 7.06 7.81 -9.96
CA LEU A 24 6.17 6.77 -9.43
C LEU A 24 6.05 6.89 -7.92
N ILE A 25 4.83 7.05 -7.42
CA ILE A 25 4.54 7.11 -5.99
C ILE A 25 3.68 5.92 -5.59
N ASP A 26 4.23 5.01 -4.78
CA ASP A 26 3.51 3.87 -4.21
C ASP A 26 2.91 4.27 -2.86
N VAL A 27 1.57 4.35 -2.80
CA VAL A 27 0.83 4.81 -1.61
C VAL A 27 0.45 3.67 -0.66
N ARG A 28 1.02 2.49 -0.83
CA ARG A 28 0.83 1.36 0.08
C ARG A 28 1.66 1.50 1.35
N THR A 29 1.42 0.61 2.30
CA THR A 29 2.21 0.56 3.52
C THR A 29 3.67 0.19 3.21
N PRO A 30 4.64 0.60 4.06
CA PRO A 30 6.04 0.22 3.89
C PRO A 30 6.25 -1.30 3.81
N ALA A 31 5.50 -2.07 4.58
CA ALA A 31 5.58 -3.53 4.57
C ALA A 31 5.12 -4.15 3.23
N GLU A 32 4.05 -3.60 2.62
CA GLU A 32 3.61 -4.02 1.28
C GLU A 32 4.64 -3.64 0.21
N TYR A 33 5.17 -2.42 0.30
CA TYR A 33 6.20 -1.92 -0.61
C TYR A 33 7.48 -2.76 -0.54
N GLU A 34 7.97 -3.08 0.67
CA GLU A 34 9.12 -3.95 0.86
C GLU A 34 8.91 -5.36 0.28
N THR A 35 7.67 -5.85 0.27
CA THR A 35 7.36 -7.18 -0.28
C THR A 35 7.50 -7.23 -1.80
N ALA A 36 6.94 -6.27 -2.49
CA ALA A 36 7.07 -6.10 -3.94
C ALA A 36 6.65 -4.67 -4.34
N HIS A 37 7.40 -4.03 -5.23
CA HIS A 37 7.07 -2.71 -5.77
C HIS A 37 7.60 -2.54 -7.20
N VAL A 38 7.09 -1.54 -7.91
CA VAL A 38 7.62 -1.16 -9.23
C VAL A 38 9.02 -0.56 -9.04
N PRO A 39 10.05 -1.04 -9.78
CA PRO A 39 11.39 -0.47 -9.68
C PRO A 39 11.38 1.05 -9.87
N GLY A 40 12.13 1.78 -9.05
CA GLY A 40 12.20 3.25 -9.12
C GLY A 40 11.02 3.98 -8.47
N SER A 41 10.01 3.28 -7.96
CA SER A 41 8.92 3.94 -7.23
C SER A 41 9.36 4.41 -5.85
N LEU A 42 8.79 5.53 -5.38
CA LEU A 42 8.97 6.08 -4.05
C LEU A 42 7.77 5.68 -3.17
N ASN A 43 8.03 5.10 -2.01
CA ASN A 43 6.94 4.78 -1.08
C ASN A 43 6.52 6.01 -0.29
N VAL A 44 5.27 6.43 -0.46
CA VAL A 44 4.64 7.52 0.31
C VAL A 44 3.27 7.01 0.78
N PRO A 45 3.17 6.40 1.96
CA PRO A 45 1.93 5.79 2.44
C PRO A 45 0.75 6.75 2.43
N LEU A 46 -0.44 6.26 2.05
CA LEU A 46 -1.66 7.06 1.93
C LEU A 46 -1.94 7.97 3.14
N PRO A 47 -1.78 7.54 4.40
CA PRO A 47 -1.95 8.44 5.55
C PRO A 47 -1.00 9.64 5.52
N LEU A 48 0.25 9.43 5.09
CA LEU A 48 1.23 10.52 4.96
C LEU A 48 0.83 11.49 3.83
N VAL A 49 0.30 10.96 2.71
CA VAL A 49 -0.24 11.80 1.62
C VAL A 49 -1.39 12.66 2.11
N GLN A 50 -2.34 12.07 2.85
CA GLN A 50 -3.51 12.79 3.36
C GLN A 50 -3.17 13.84 4.41
N GLU A 51 -2.19 13.57 5.28
CA GLU A 51 -1.76 14.47 6.33
C GLU A 51 -0.95 15.66 5.79
N HIS A 52 -0.19 15.47 4.69
CA HIS A 52 0.75 16.46 4.15
C HIS A 52 0.55 16.76 2.67
N ALA A 53 -0.71 16.72 2.19
CA ALA A 53 -1.04 16.86 0.78
C ALA A 53 -0.49 18.14 0.15
N GLU A 54 -0.63 19.29 0.81
CA GLU A 54 -0.13 20.59 0.32
C GLU A 54 1.40 20.59 0.17
N THR A 55 2.11 20.16 1.21
CA THR A 55 3.59 20.11 1.19
C THR A 55 4.12 19.15 0.12
N LEU A 56 3.42 18.03 -0.09
CA LEU A 56 3.78 17.07 -1.13
C LEU A 56 3.45 17.61 -2.52
N ALA A 57 2.28 18.25 -2.70
CA ALA A 57 1.89 18.86 -3.97
C ALA A 57 2.91 19.90 -4.43
N ASP A 58 3.38 20.77 -3.51
CA ASP A 58 4.41 21.78 -3.80
C ASP A 58 5.79 21.18 -4.15
N ALA A 59 6.07 19.96 -3.68
CA ALA A 59 7.31 19.27 -3.96
C ALA A 59 7.29 18.42 -5.23
N LEU A 60 6.10 18.15 -5.78
CA LEU A 60 5.94 17.38 -7.01
C LEU A 60 6.22 18.25 -8.23
N ASN A 61 7.06 17.74 -9.13
CA ASN A 61 7.39 18.41 -10.38
C ASN A 61 7.21 17.43 -11.55
N GLY A 62 6.44 17.84 -12.56
CA GLY A 62 6.17 17.02 -13.75
C GLY A 62 5.18 15.88 -13.53
N PRO A 63 5.13 14.91 -14.46
CA PRO A 63 4.14 13.85 -14.42
C PRO A 63 4.36 12.89 -13.25
N VAL A 64 3.26 12.53 -12.59
CA VAL A 64 3.26 11.60 -11.45
C VAL A 64 2.28 10.47 -11.70
N VAL A 65 2.71 9.23 -11.45
CA VAL A 65 1.82 8.07 -11.46
C VAL A 65 1.71 7.50 -10.05
N LEU A 66 0.48 7.47 -9.54
CA LEU A 66 0.14 6.93 -8.24
C LEU A 66 -0.16 5.45 -8.35
N VAL A 67 0.49 4.65 -7.52
CA VAL A 67 0.39 3.19 -7.52
C VAL A 67 -0.12 2.71 -6.17
N CYS A 68 -1.06 1.76 -6.18
CA CYS A 68 -1.38 0.97 -4.99
C CYS A 68 -1.63 -0.49 -5.39
N GLN A 69 -2.24 -1.31 -4.55
CA GLN A 69 -2.44 -2.73 -4.85
C GLN A 69 -3.44 -2.97 -6.00
N ALA A 70 -4.59 -2.25 -5.99
CA ALA A 70 -5.70 -2.46 -6.93
C ALA A 70 -6.34 -1.16 -7.46
N GLY A 71 -5.73 0.01 -7.23
CA GLY A 71 -6.19 1.31 -7.73
C GLY A 71 -6.97 2.18 -6.74
N SER A 72 -7.69 1.62 -5.76
CA SER A 72 -8.57 2.41 -4.87
C SER A 72 -7.82 3.42 -4.00
N ARG A 73 -6.78 3.00 -3.27
CA ARG A 73 -5.95 3.91 -2.44
C ARG A 73 -5.24 4.98 -3.28
N ALA A 74 -4.82 4.63 -4.50
CA ALA A 74 -4.19 5.57 -5.41
C ALA A 74 -5.16 6.66 -5.88
N ARG A 75 -6.46 6.34 -6.08
CA ARG A 75 -7.49 7.35 -6.36
C ARG A 75 -7.72 8.28 -5.18
N THR A 76 -7.78 7.76 -3.96
CA THR A 76 -7.89 8.60 -2.76
C THR A 76 -6.69 9.54 -2.61
N ALA A 77 -5.47 9.05 -2.89
CA ALA A 77 -4.27 9.89 -2.89
C ALA A 77 -4.30 10.95 -4.00
N HIS A 78 -4.76 10.56 -5.21
CA HIS A 78 -4.97 11.49 -6.32
C HIS A 78 -5.89 12.64 -5.91
N ASP A 79 -7.04 12.32 -5.32
CA ASP A 79 -8.04 13.34 -4.95
C ASP A 79 -7.48 14.30 -3.88
N ALA A 80 -6.70 13.80 -2.93
CA ALA A 80 -6.04 14.61 -1.91
C ALA A 80 -4.98 15.54 -2.51
N LEU A 81 -4.11 15.03 -3.37
CA LEU A 81 -3.05 15.82 -4.02
C LEU A 81 -3.62 16.82 -5.04
N ALA A 82 -4.63 16.43 -5.82
CA ALA A 82 -5.29 17.32 -6.77
C ALA A 82 -6.02 18.46 -6.05
N ALA A 83 -6.67 18.20 -4.91
CA ALA A 83 -7.28 19.22 -4.07
C ALA A 83 -6.24 20.19 -3.48
N ALA A 84 -5.02 19.73 -3.27
CA ALA A 84 -3.88 20.53 -2.82
C ALA A 84 -3.12 21.23 -3.97
N GLY A 85 -3.61 21.15 -5.22
CA GLY A 85 -3.06 21.87 -6.37
C GLY A 85 -2.02 21.12 -7.18
N ALA A 86 -1.76 19.84 -6.91
CA ALA A 86 -0.87 19.04 -7.74
C ALA A 86 -1.49 18.80 -9.13
N GLU A 87 -0.68 18.99 -10.15
CA GLU A 87 -1.05 18.78 -11.55
C GLU A 87 -0.42 17.50 -12.12
N GLN A 88 -0.83 17.11 -13.34
CA GLN A 88 -0.27 15.97 -14.09
C GLN A 88 -0.25 14.65 -13.30
N LEU A 89 -1.30 14.40 -12.53
CA LEU A 89 -1.48 13.17 -11.77
C LEU A 89 -2.20 12.10 -12.59
N ALA A 90 -1.66 10.89 -12.60
CA ALA A 90 -2.32 9.71 -13.14
C ALA A 90 -2.37 8.59 -12.08
N VAL A 91 -3.29 7.66 -12.26
CA VAL A 91 -3.44 6.48 -11.39
C VAL A 91 -3.21 5.23 -12.23
N LEU A 92 -2.36 4.33 -11.77
CA LEU A 92 -2.15 3.03 -12.42
C LEU A 92 -3.43 2.20 -12.34
N ASP A 93 -4.02 1.90 -13.49
CA ASP A 93 -5.24 1.12 -13.56
C ASP A 93 -5.01 -0.33 -13.11
N GLY A 94 -5.90 -0.82 -12.23
CA GLY A 94 -5.73 -2.14 -11.59
C GLY A 94 -4.52 -2.25 -10.64
N GLY A 95 -3.72 -1.19 -10.49
CA GLY A 95 -2.60 -1.10 -9.57
C GLY A 95 -1.49 -2.13 -9.81
N LEU A 96 -0.74 -2.46 -8.76
CA LEU A 96 0.35 -3.44 -8.84
C LEU A 96 -0.13 -4.84 -9.26
N ASN A 97 -1.38 -5.19 -8.96
CA ASN A 97 -1.95 -6.46 -9.39
C ASN A 97 -2.00 -6.57 -10.91
N ALA A 98 -2.53 -5.56 -11.60
CA ALA A 98 -2.60 -5.54 -13.06
C ALA A 98 -1.20 -5.44 -13.70
N HIS A 99 -0.30 -4.63 -13.13
CA HIS A 99 1.09 -4.52 -13.56
C HIS A 99 1.82 -5.88 -13.49
N THR A 100 1.64 -6.60 -12.40
CA THR A 100 2.25 -7.94 -12.22
C THR A 100 1.62 -8.97 -13.16
N ALA A 101 0.29 -8.92 -13.36
CA ALA A 101 -0.41 -9.83 -14.27
C ALA A 101 -0.02 -9.60 -15.74
N GLY A 102 0.32 -8.35 -16.11
CA GLY A 102 0.88 -7.99 -17.41
C GLY A 102 2.33 -8.45 -17.63
N GLY A 103 2.95 -9.10 -16.64
CA GLY A 103 4.34 -9.60 -16.75
C GLY A 103 5.41 -8.53 -16.58
N HIS A 104 5.04 -7.30 -16.19
CA HIS A 104 5.99 -6.22 -15.99
C HIS A 104 6.88 -6.44 -14.76
N GLN A 105 8.05 -5.81 -14.78
CA GLN A 105 9.02 -5.98 -13.72
C GLN A 105 8.54 -5.43 -12.38
N VAL A 106 8.70 -6.23 -11.33
CA VAL A 106 8.53 -5.82 -9.94
C VAL A 106 9.77 -6.21 -9.15
N ARG A 107 10.28 -5.28 -8.36
CA ARG A 107 11.33 -5.59 -7.39
C ARG A 107 10.70 -6.30 -6.20
N ARG A 108 11.15 -7.51 -5.92
CA ARG A 108 10.67 -8.30 -4.79
C ARG A 108 11.72 -8.27 -3.68
N GLY A 109 11.28 -7.91 -2.49
CA GLY A 109 12.11 -7.90 -1.31
C GLY A 109 11.71 -9.01 -0.33
N ARG A 110 11.81 -8.73 0.97
CA ARG A 110 11.48 -9.68 2.04
C ARG A 110 9.99 -10.01 1.99
N GLN A 111 9.65 -11.25 1.65
CA GLN A 111 8.25 -11.67 1.64
C GLN A 111 7.70 -11.71 3.06
N ARG A 112 6.73 -10.88 3.34
CA ARG A 112 5.91 -10.94 4.56
C ARG A 112 4.55 -11.50 4.20
N TRP A 113 3.97 -12.26 5.13
CA TRP A 113 2.62 -12.74 4.93
C TRP A 113 1.65 -11.56 4.85
N ALA A 114 0.80 -11.53 3.82
CA ALA A 114 -0.25 -10.54 3.70
C ALA A 114 -1.08 -10.50 5.00
N LEU A 115 -1.40 -9.28 5.46
CA LEU A 115 -2.16 -9.09 6.71
C LEU A 115 -3.45 -9.90 6.72
N GLU A 116 -4.13 -9.98 5.59
CA GLU A 116 -5.35 -10.78 5.41
C GLU A 116 -5.10 -12.27 5.68
N ARG A 117 -3.98 -12.82 5.23
CA ARG A 117 -3.60 -14.22 5.51
C ARG A 117 -3.31 -14.44 6.98
N GLN A 118 -2.69 -13.46 7.65
CA GLN A 118 -2.44 -13.50 9.09
C GLN A 118 -3.76 -13.47 9.87
N VAL A 119 -4.68 -12.57 9.50
CA VAL A 119 -6.02 -12.48 10.12
C VAL A 119 -6.76 -13.81 9.98
N ARG A 120 -6.79 -14.39 8.78
CA ARG A 120 -7.45 -15.69 8.52
C ARG A 120 -6.82 -16.82 9.35
N LEU A 121 -5.49 -16.86 9.46
CA LEU A 121 -4.80 -17.87 10.27
C LEU A 121 -5.12 -17.73 11.76
N VAL A 122 -5.02 -16.52 12.30
CA VAL A 122 -5.25 -16.26 13.73
C VAL A 122 -6.72 -16.50 14.06
N ALA A 123 -7.66 -15.91 13.33
CA ALA A 123 -9.08 -16.07 13.57
C ALA A 123 -9.52 -17.53 13.40
N GLY A 124 -9.12 -18.17 12.30
CA GLY A 124 -9.42 -19.56 12.03
C GLY A 124 -8.80 -20.50 13.07
N GLY A 125 -7.56 -20.24 13.49
CA GLY A 125 -6.89 -20.99 14.54
C GLY A 125 -7.58 -20.92 15.90
N ILE A 126 -8.03 -19.71 16.30
CA ILE A 126 -8.78 -19.53 17.55
C ILE A 126 -10.14 -20.26 17.47
N VAL A 127 -10.86 -20.14 16.35
CA VAL A 127 -12.14 -20.83 16.16
C VAL A 127 -11.95 -22.35 16.23
N ALA A 128 -11.02 -22.88 15.43
CA ALA A 128 -10.75 -24.33 15.41
C ALA A 128 -10.29 -24.85 16.80
N GLY A 129 -9.35 -24.16 17.44
CA GLY A 129 -8.89 -24.49 18.78
C GLY A 129 -10.00 -24.43 19.83
N SER A 130 -10.88 -23.44 19.77
CA SER A 130 -12.02 -23.30 20.67
C SER A 130 -13.05 -24.43 20.50
N VAL A 131 -13.31 -24.83 19.24
CA VAL A 131 -14.21 -25.96 18.94
C VAL A 131 -13.61 -27.26 19.47
N LEU A 132 -12.34 -27.54 19.22
CA LEU A 132 -11.67 -28.73 19.77
C LEU A 132 -11.64 -28.74 21.30
N ALA A 133 -11.31 -27.60 21.91
CA ALA A 133 -11.32 -27.45 23.37
C ALA A 133 -12.71 -27.63 23.97
N SER A 134 -13.77 -27.35 23.21
CA SER A 134 -15.17 -27.51 23.70
C SER A 134 -15.54 -28.97 23.95
N LEU A 135 -14.83 -29.93 23.38
CA LEU A 135 -15.01 -31.36 23.66
C LEU A 135 -14.71 -31.69 25.14
N ARG A 136 -13.80 -30.95 25.75
CA ARG A 136 -13.41 -31.11 27.18
C ARG A 136 -13.97 -30.02 28.06
N PHE A 137 -14.09 -28.79 27.52
CA PHE A 137 -14.55 -27.59 28.22
C PHE A 137 -15.73 -26.96 27.45
N PRO A 138 -16.97 -27.31 27.74
CA PRO A 138 -18.15 -26.89 26.95
C PRO A 138 -18.32 -25.38 26.76
N LYS A 139 -17.73 -24.58 27.65
CA LYS A 139 -17.81 -23.10 27.58
C LYS A 139 -16.88 -22.54 26.46
N ALA A 140 -15.90 -23.30 25.98
CA ALA A 140 -14.97 -22.84 24.93
C ALA A 140 -15.70 -22.55 23.61
N ARG A 141 -16.86 -23.15 23.32
CA ARG A 141 -17.69 -22.87 22.14
C ARG A 141 -18.13 -21.41 22.02
N PHE A 142 -18.32 -20.72 23.17
CA PHE A 142 -18.72 -19.32 23.17
C PHE A 142 -17.61 -18.40 22.62
N LEU A 143 -16.33 -18.76 22.78
CA LEU A 143 -15.21 -18.05 22.17
C LEU A 143 -15.24 -18.17 20.65
N ALA A 144 -15.49 -19.38 20.12
CA ALA A 144 -15.65 -19.59 18.68
C ALA A 144 -16.82 -18.76 18.12
N GLY A 145 -17.97 -18.75 18.82
CA GLY A 145 -19.13 -17.93 18.46
C GLY A 145 -18.84 -16.44 18.45
N GLY A 146 -18.15 -15.94 19.48
CA GLY A 146 -17.75 -14.53 19.59
C GLY A 146 -16.82 -14.09 18.43
N ILE A 147 -15.81 -14.88 18.11
CA ILE A 147 -14.92 -14.60 16.97
C ILE A 147 -15.69 -14.63 15.65
N GLY A 148 -16.54 -15.64 15.43
CA GLY A 148 -17.37 -15.72 14.21
C GLY A 148 -18.29 -14.52 14.04
N THR A 149 -19.00 -14.12 15.11
CA THR A 149 -19.85 -12.92 15.11
C THR A 149 -19.04 -11.65 14.84
N GLY A 150 -17.89 -11.50 15.49
CA GLY A 150 -16.99 -10.37 15.26
C GLY A 150 -16.50 -10.26 13.82
N LEU A 151 -16.16 -11.38 13.18
CA LEU A 151 -15.77 -11.40 11.76
C LEU A 151 -16.93 -11.03 10.83
N THR A 152 -18.16 -11.49 11.16
CA THR A 152 -19.35 -11.13 10.37
C THR A 152 -19.63 -9.63 10.46
N VAL A 153 -19.60 -9.07 11.67
CA VAL A 153 -19.75 -7.61 11.87
C VAL A 153 -18.67 -6.84 11.13
N ALA A 154 -17.41 -7.28 11.23
CA ALA A 154 -16.28 -6.66 10.54
C ALA A 154 -16.47 -6.64 9.00
N ALA A 155 -17.01 -7.72 8.44
CA ALA A 155 -17.30 -7.82 7.02
C ALA A 155 -18.42 -6.86 6.56
N VAL A 156 -19.44 -6.66 7.40
CA VAL A 156 -20.58 -5.76 7.08
C VAL A 156 -20.20 -4.28 7.25
N THR A 157 -19.37 -3.98 8.25
CA THR A 157 -19.00 -2.59 8.60
C THR A 157 -17.70 -2.12 7.95
N ASP A 158 -17.05 -2.98 7.14
CA ASP A 158 -15.72 -2.75 6.57
C ASP A 158 -14.66 -2.34 7.61
N SER A 159 -14.85 -2.77 8.84
CA SER A 159 -13.97 -2.48 9.98
C SER A 159 -13.43 -3.78 10.58
N CYS A 160 -12.11 -3.95 10.62
CA CYS A 160 -11.47 -5.14 11.15
C CYS A 160 -10.59 -4.82 12.37
N ALA A 161 -11.13 -4.95 13.58
CA ALA A 161 -10.38 -4.74 14.81
C ALA A 161 -9.15 -5.68 14.93
N MET A 162 -9.24 -6.91 14.43
CA MET A 162 -8.12 -7.86 14.37
C MET A 162 -7.07 -7.41 13.38
N GLY A 163 -7.48 -6.90 12.21
CA GLY A 163 -6.56 -6.30 11.22
C GLY A 163 -5.83 -5.09 11.79
N ALA A 164 -6.53 -4.21 12.51
CA ALA A 164 -5.93 -3.07 13.20
C ALA A 164 -4.93 -3.51 14.29
N ALA A 165 -5.29 -4.51 15.10
CA ALA A 165 -4.40 -5.05 16.13
C ALA A 165 -3.14 -5.71 15.52
N LEU A 166 -3.30 -6.50 14.46
CA LEU A 166 -2.17 -7.14 13.78
C LEU A 166 -1.29 -6.12 13.04
N SER A 167 -1.86 -5.07 12.46
CA SER A 167 -1.09 -4.01 11.82
C SER A 167 -0.24 -3.21 12.81
N ALA A 168 -0.65 -3.16 14.09
CA ALA A 168 0.12 -2.54 15.17
C ALA A 168 1.37 -3.33 15.59
N LEU A 169 1.47 -4.62 15.21
CA LEU A 169 2.62 -5.44 15.53
C LEU A 169 3.89 -4.97 14.78
N PRO A 170 5.08 -5.06 15.39
CA PRO A 170 6.35 -4.69 14.74
C PRO A 170 6.58 -5.41 13.41
N TYR A 171 6.15 -6.67 13.30
CA TYR A 171 6.23 -7.46 12.07
C TYR A 171 5.51 -6.82 10.86
N ASN A 172 4.39 -6.12 11.11
CA ASN A 172 3.57 -5.51 10.06
C ASN A 172 3.84 -4.02 9.84
N ARG A 173 4.64 -3.37 10.72
CA ARG A 173 4.97 -1.94 10.59
C ARG A 173 6.01 -1.63 9.52
N GLY A 174 6.73 -2.63 8.99
CA GLY A 174 7.92 -2.40 8.14
C GLY A 174 9.15 -1.97 8.95
N ASP A 175 10.34 -2.23 8.43
CA ASP A 175 11.59 -1.89 9.14
C ASP A 175 11.90 -0.40 9.08
N LYS A 176 11.38 0.32 8.08
CA LYS A 176 11.60 1.76 7.91
C LYS A 176 10.27 2.52 8.03
N ARG A 177 10.18 3.43 9.00
CA ARG A 177 9.13 4.45 9.00
C ARG A 177 9.46 5.45 7.90
N VAL A 178 8.59 5.56 6.90
CA VAL A 178 8.71 6.61 5.89
C VAL A 178 8.45 7.96 6.58
N ARG A 179 9.43 8.84 6.55
CA ARG A 179 9.33 10.20 7.10
C ARG A 179 9.11 11.18 5.97
N LEU A 180 8.32 12.21 6.23
CA LEU A 180 8.07 13.27 5.25
C LEU A 180 9.37 13.89 4.74
N ASP A 181 10.30 14.20 5.65
CA ASP A 181 11.59 14.81 5.29
C ASP A 181 12.37 13.97 4.28
N ASP A 182 12.38 12.64 4.46
CA ASP A 182 13.07 11.71 3.55
C ASP A 182 12.41 11.71 2.15
N VAL A 183 11.07 11.73 2.12
CA VAL A 183 10.30 11.83 0.87
C VAL A 183 10.58 13.13 0.15
N LEU A 184 10.53 14.25 0.85
CA LEU A 184 10.78 15.57 0.27
C LEU A 184 12.22 15.72 -0.23
N ALA A 185 13.20 15.13 0.47
CA ALA A 185 14.58 15.12 0.02
C ALA A 185 14.73 14.38 -1.33
N VAL A 186 14.07 13.23 -1.48
CA VAL A 186 14.07 12.47 -2.74
C VAL A 186 13.35 13.22 -3.85
N LEU A 187 12.15 13.77 -3.59
CA LEU A 187 11.39 14.52 -4.60
C LEU A 187 12.16 15.74 -5.12
N ARG A 188 12.80 16.48 -4.22
CA ARG A 188 13.63 17.65 -4.60
C ARG A 188 14.89 17.25 -5.36
N SER A 189 15.50 16.10 -5.05
CA SER A 189 16.68 15.62 -5.78
C SER A 189 16.31 15.09 -7.18
N ALA A 190 15.12 14.54 -7.35
CA ALA A 190 14.61 14.07 -8.64
C ALA A 190 14.40 15.22 -9.65
N THR A 191 14.22 16.44 -9.19
CA THR A 191 14.14 17.64 -10.03
C THR A 191 15.49 17.95 -10.74
N THR A 192 16.60 17.34 -10.30
CA THR A 192 17.95 17.63 -10.80
C THR A 192 18.58 16.46 -11.59
N GLY A 193 17.90 15.30 -11.73
CA GLY A 193 18.44 14.13 -12.45
C GLY A 193 17.67 12.85 -12.13
N PRO A 194 17.96 11.71 -12.78
CA PRO A 194 17.29 10.45 -12.53
C PRO A 194 17.42 10.04 -11.06
N ILE A 195 16.33 9.55 -10.50
CA ILE A 195 16.25 9.10 -9.09
C ILE A 195 17.35 8.06 -8.86
N PRO A 196 18.32 8.28 -7.94
CA PRO A 196 19.31 7.28 -7.64
C PRO A 196 18.63 6.02 -7.11
N ASN A 197 18.89 4.88 -7.78
CA ASN A 197 18.48 3.58 -7.28
C ASN A 197 18.95 3.48 -5.82
N ALA A 198 18.00 3.31 -4.90
CA ALA A 198 18.32 3.07 -3.50
C ALA A 198 19.30 1.89 -3.41
N THR A 199 20.56 2.24 -3.26
CA THR A 199 21.67 1.30 -3.19
C THR A 199 21.48 0.38 -1.99
N THR A 200 21.47 -0.89 -2.29
CA THR A 200 21.82 -1.99 -1.41
C THR A 200 23.08 -1.65 -0.63
N ASP A 201 22.97 -1.43 0.67
CA ASP A 201 24.04 -1.77 1.58
C ASP A 201 23.79 -3.18 2.12
N SER A 202 24.85 -3.95 2.00
CA SER A 202 25.04 -5.39 2.25
C SER A 202 24.63 -5.89 3.61
#